data_8d7ee405124e6db23febadc75b44c893
#
_entry.id   8d7ee405124e6db23febadc75b44c893
#
_cell.length_a   1.000
_cell.length_b   1.000
_cell.length_c   1.000
_cell.angle_alpha   90.00
_cell.angle_beta   90.00
_cell.angle_gamma   90.00
#
_symmetry.space_group_name_H-M   'P 1'
#
loop_
_entity.id
_entity.type
_entity.pdbx_description
1 polymer ?
#
loop_
_entity_poly.entity_id
_entity_poly.type
_entity_poly.pdbx_seq_one_letter_code
_entity_poly.pdbx_strand_id
1 'polypeptide(L)'
;MATVGLLAACGGGGGADTTPKAKVTSVKVMGDSLSDSGTFGFKFTVQGSAPTGAGSTMIWPERIADQFSQSLCAHFRAGDENLTTYQEVATCTNYAVGGGRVNPLDAPTSPKSVLVQIQIASKAGFSADDLVVI
;
A
#
# COMPACT_ATOMS: atom_id res chain seq x y z
N MET A 1 -13.75 -61.38 -5.29
CA MET A 1 -14.57 -60.19 -4.97
C MET A 1 -13.61 -59.07 -4.62
N ALA A 2 -13.48 -58.05 -5.50
CA ALA A 2 -12.62 -56.92 -5.29
C ALA A 2 -13.48 -55.76 -4.81
N THR A 3 -13.19 -55.28 -3.61
CA THR A 3 -13.90 -54.14 -2.99
C THR A 3 -13.25 -52.86 -3.46
N VAL A 4 -13.95 -52.07 -4.30
CA VAL A 4 -13.52 -50.75 -4.73
C VAL A 4 -13.91 -49.76 -3.62
N GLY A 5 -12.92 -49.24 -2.90
CA GLY A 5 -13.09 -48.18 -1.94
C GLY A 5 -13.27 -46.85 -2.67
N LEU A 6 -14.46 -46.22 -2.56
CA LEU A 6 -14.69 -44.86 -2.98
C LEU A 6 -13.96 -43.91 -2.01
N LEU A 7 -12.89 -43.24 -2.47
CA LEU A 7 -12.33 -42.08 -1.83
C LEU A 7 -13.24 -40.88 -2.06
N ALA A 8 -14.07 -40.54 -1.07
CA ALA A 8 -14.76 -39.27 -1.04
C ALA A 8 -13.73 -38.14 -0.83
N ALA A 9 -13.31 -37.49 -1.91
CA ALA A 9 -12.56 -36.26 -1.83
C ALA A 9 -13.43 -35.20 -1.15
N CYS A 10 -13.00 -34.70 0.00
CA CYS A 10 -13.56 -33.51 0.63
C CYS A 10 -13.40 -32.30 -0.31
N GLY A 11 -14.35 -32.13 -1.22
CA GLY A 11 -14.54 -30.94 -2.00
C GLY A 11 -15.18 -29.86 -1.13
N GLY A 12 -14.45 -29.33 -0.16
CA GLY A 12 -14.83 -28.13 0.59
C GLY A 12 -14.62 -26.89 -0.27
N GLY A 13 -15.41 -26.73 -1.33
CA GLY A 13 -15.40 -25.55 -2.20
C GLY A 13 -16.31 -24.44 -1.70
N GLY A 14 -16.32 -24.14 -0.41
CA GLY A 14 -16.85 -22.89 0.11
C GLY A 14 -15.69 -21.89 0.18
N GLY A 15 -15.50 -21.06 -0.85
CA GLY A 15 -14.59 -19.93 -0.75
C GLY A 15 -14.97 -19.13 0.49
N ALA A 16 -13.96 -18.84 1.35
CA ALA A 16 -14.21 -17.98 2.49
C ALA A 16 -14.77 -16.64 1.99
N ASP A 17 -15.81 -16.13 2.67
CA ASP A 17 -16.31 -14.78 2.40
C ASP A 17 -15.21 -13.78 2.78
N THR A 18 -14.56 -13.23 1.74
CA THR A 18 -13.49 -12.26 1.87
C THR A 18 -14.02 -10.81 1.85
N THR A 19 -15.33 -10.62 1.83
CA THR A 19 -15.93 -9.29 1.85
C THR A 19 -15.58 -8.58 3.16
N PRO A 20 -14.97 -7.37 3.11
CA PRO A 20 -14.66 -6.63 4.31
C PRO A 20 -15.91 -6.31 5.12
N LYS A 21 -15.88 -6.59 6.41
CA LYS A 21 -17.01 -6.33 7.34
C LYS A 21 -16.87 -5.01 8.08
N ALA A 22 -15.68 -4.40 8.04
CA ALA A 22 -15.44 -3.09 8.61
C ALA A 22 -15.75 -2.00 7.56
N LYS A 23 -16.35 -0.90 8.01
CA LYS A 23 -16.47 0.30 7.18
C LYS A 23 -15.09 0.97 7.16
N VAL A 24 -14.46 1.06 6.00
CA VAL A 24 -13.22 1.78 5.79
C VAL A 24 -13.48 2.88 4.78
N THR A 25 -13.20 4.12 5.16
CA THR A 25 -13.41 5.30 4.32
C THR A 25 -12.12 5.88 3.75
N SER A 26 -10.98 5.48 4.31
CA SER A 26 -9.65 5.83 3.80
C SER A 26 -8.64 4.75 4.20
N VAL A 27 -7.67 4.51 3.33
CA VAL A 27 -6.52 3.66 3.61
C VAL A 27 -5.28 4.55 3.62
N LYS A 28 -4.54 4.55 4.73
CA LYS A 28 -3.31 5.32 4.92
C LYS A 28 -2.15 4.35 5.09
N VAL A 29 -1.14 4.48 4.24
CA VAL A 29 -0.02 3.55 4.20
C VAL A 29 1.28 4.31 4.47
N MET A 30 2.08 3.81 5.38
CA MET A 30 3.46 4.23 5.62
C MET A 30 4.38 3.03 5.38
N GLY A 31 5.64 3.28 5.07
CA GLY A 31 6.59 2.19 4.82
C GLY A 31 7.67 2.51 3.81
N ASP A 32 8.12 1.46 3.15
CA ASP A 32 9.24 1.47 2.24
C ASP A 32 8.87 1.13 0.78
N SER A 33 9.85 0.65 0.01
CA SER A 33 9.67 0.29 -1.40
C SER A 33 8.64 -0.82 -1.65
N LEU A 34 8.35 -1.66 -0.66
CA LEU A 34 7.35 -2.72 -0.81
C LEU A 34 5.93 -2.17 -0.88
N SER A 35 5.73 -0.97 -0.35
CA SER A 35 4.43 -0.30 -0.22
C SER A 35 4.32 0.97 -1.06
N ASP A 36 5.40 1.42 -1.73
CA ASP A 36 5.43 2.67 -2.51
C ASP A 36 4.62 2.56 -3.79
N SER A 37 3.55 3.37 -3.91
CA SER A 37 2.66 3.42 -5.08
C SER A 37 3.21 4.25 -6.25
N GLY A 38 4.47 4.66 -6.20
CA GLY A 38 5.12 5.33 -7.33
C GLY A 38 5.66 6.73 -7.04
N THR A 39 6.20 6.96 -5.86
CA THR A 39 6.88 8.22 -5.48
C THR A 39 7.93 8.64 -6.50
N PHE A 40 8.66 7.69 -7.09
CA PHE A 40 9.72 7.94 -8.09
C PHE A 40 9.24 7.74 -9.54
N GLY A 41 7.92 7.68 -9.78
CA GLY A 41 7.36 7.44 -11.11
C GLY A 41 7.29 5.97 -11.52
N PHE A 42 7.62 5.05 -10.63
CA PHE A 42 7.50 3.60 -10.81
C PHE A 42 7.22 2.89 -9.48
N LYS A 43 6.76 1.65 -9.56
CA LYS A 43 6.51 0.78 -8.41
C LYS A 43 7.65 -0.25 -8.30
N PHE A 44 8.30 -0.34 -7.16
CA PHE A 44 9.47 -1.20 -6.98
C PHE A 44 9.16 -2.70 -7.05
N THR A 45 7.97 -3.09 -6.64
CA THR A 45 7.56 -4.50 -6.54
C THR A 45 6.89 -5.05 -7.79
N VAL A 46 6.60 -4.19 -8.77
CA VAL A 46 5.96 -4.55 -10.02
C VAL A 46 6.71 -3.90 -11.19
N GLN A 47 7.67 -4.62 -11.73
CA GLN A 47 8.53 -4.11 -12.81
C GLN A 47 7.73 -3.91 -14.10
N GLY A 48 8.06 -2.85 -14.84
CA GLY A 48 7.44 -2.53 -16.12
C GLY A 48 6.01 -2.01 -16.01
N SER A 49 5.50 -1.78 -14.80
CA SER A 49 4.17 -1.25 -14.58
C SER A 49 4.20 0.27 -14.42
N ALA A 50 3.31 0.96 -15.11
CA ALA A 50 3.07 2.38 -14.84
C ALA A 50 2.56 2.56 -13.41
N PRO A 51 2.88 3.68 -12.70
CA PRO A 51 2.40 3.90 -11.34
C PRO A 51 0.87 4.05 -11.28
N THR A 52 0.26 4.59 -12.33
CA THR A 52 -1.20 4.79 -12.42
C THR A 52 -1.69 4.59 -13.85
N GLY A 53 -3.00 4.40 -14.02
CA GLY A 53 -3.66 4.35 -15.33
C GLY A 53 -3.55 3.00 -16.04
N ALA A 54 -3.75 3.01 -17.35
CA ALA A 54 -3.69 1.82 -18.19
C ALA A 54 -2.29 1.18 -18.12
N GLY A 55 -2.23 -0.12 -17.87
CA GLY A 55 -0.97 -0.86 -17.68
C GLY A 55 -0.42 -0.80 -16.25
N SER A 56 -1.07 -0.08 -15.33
CA SER A 56 -0.71 -0.12 -13.91
C SER A 56 -1.10 -1.46 -13.30
N THR A 57 -0.15 -2.10 -12.62
CA THR A 57 -0.42 -3.30 -11.81
C THR A 57 -0.49 -2.89 -10.35
N MET A 58 -1.54 -3.33 -9.65
CA MET A 58 -1.69 -3.05 -8.23
C MET A 58 -0.63 -3.78 -7.40
N ILE A 59 0.04 -3.03 -6.53
CA ILE A 59 0.83 -3.57 -5.45
C ILE A 59 -0.08 -3.97 -4.28
N TRP A 60 0.46 -4.67 -3.27
CA TRP A 60 -0.34 -5.23 -2.19
C TRP A 60 -1.20 -4.20 -1.43
N PRO A 61 -0.73 -2.98 -1.07
CA PRO A 61 -1.59 -2.03 -0.35
C PRO A 61 -2.71 -1.45 -1.24
N GLU A 62 -2.48 -1.33 -2.54
CA GLU A 62 -3.52 -0.93 -3.49
C GLU A 62 -4.61 -1.99 -3.61
N ARG A 63 -4.23 -3.28 -3.58
CA ARG A 63 -5.19 -4.38 -3.55
C ARG A 63 -6.03 -4.40 -2.28
N ILE A 64 -5.41 -4.06 -1.13
CA ILE A 64 -6.15 -3.92 0.14
C ILE A 64 -7.13 -2.74 0.03
N ALA A 65 -6.68 -1.59 -0.47
CA ALA A 65 -7.55 -0.43 -0.64
C ALA A 65 -8.75 -0.74 -1.57
N ASP A 66 -8.51 -1.45 -2.65
CA ASP A 66 -9.54 -1.87 -3.62
C ASP A 66 -10.63 -2.75 -2.98
N GLN A 67 -10.30 -3.60 -2.00
CA GLN A 67 -11.30 -4.39 -1.25
C GLN A 67 -12.33 -3.50 -0.52
N PHE A 68 -11.95 -2.26 -0.18
CA PHE A 68 -12.81 -1.27 0.45
C PHE A 68 -13.34 -0.23 -0.54
N SER A 69 -13.19 -0.46 -1.86
CA SER A 69 -13.54 0.50 -2.92
C SER A 69 -12.82 1.85 -2.77
N GLN A 70 -11.59 1.81 -2.25
CA GLN A 70 -10.71 2.96 -2.11
C GLN A 70 -9.61 2.90 -3.17
N SER A 71 -9.24 4.05 -3.74
CA SER A 71 -8.05 4.18 -4.58
C SER A 71 -6.87 4.66 -3.75
N LEU A 72 -5.68 4.13 -4.06
CA LEU A 72 -4.45 4.51 -3.39
C LEU A 72 -3.47 5.10 -4.41
N CYS A 73 -2.82 6.20 -4.04
CA CYS A 73 -1.77 6.83 -4.84
C CYS A 73 -0.67 7.40 -3.93
N ALA A 74 0.55 7.56 -4.49
CA ALA A 74 1.68 8.07 -3.73
C ALA A 74 1.48 9.53 -3.31
N HIS A 75 1.60 9.80 -2.00
CA HIS A 75 1.50 11.15 -1.44
C HIS A 75 2.67 12.04 -1.86
N PHE A 76 3.85 11.46 -2.05
CA PHE A 76 5.03 12.18 -2.48
C PHE A 76 5.31 11.94 -3.96
N ARG A 77 5.78 12.99 -4.65
CA ARG A 77 6.38 12.93 -5.97
C ARG A 77 7.80 13.43 -5.85
N ALA A 78 8.76 12.55 -6.10
CA ALA A 78 10.17 12.86 -6.01
C ALA A 78 10.56 13.88 -7.08
N GLY A 79 11.28 14.93 -6.68
CA GLY A 79 11.98 15.84 -7.57
C GLY A 79 13.42 15.38 -7.84
N ASP A 80 13.95 14.53 -6.96
CA ASP A 80 15.27 13.89 -7.08
C ASP A 80 15.26 12.51 -6.38
N GLU A 81 16.26 11.68 -6.67
CA GLU A 81 16.36 10.32 -6.15
C GLU A 81 16.55 10.21 -4.64
N ASN A 82 17.03 11.28 -4.01
CA ASN A 82 17.27 11.34 -2.57
C ASN A 82 16.11 11.96 -1.79
N LEU A 83 15.07 12.46 -2.48
CA LEU A 83 13.97 13.22 -1.88
C LEU A 83 14.43 14.44 -1.08
N THR A 84 15.47 15.13 -1.54
CA THR A 84 15.84 16.45 -1.03
C THR A 84 14.83 17.48 -1.52
N THR A 85 14.23 17.23 -2.68
CA THR A 85 13.09 17.96 -3.23
C THR A 85 11.95 17.00 -3.55
N TYR A 86 10.73 17.36 -3.22
CA TYR A 86 9.52 16.59 -3.52
C TYR A 86 8.28 17.48 -3.51
N GLN A 87 7.22 16.97 -4.11
CA GLN A 87 5.88 17.57 -4.05
C GLN A 87 4.96 16.66 -3.26
N GLU A 88 4.10 17.24 -2.42
CA GLU A 88 3.02 16.53 -1.75
C GLU A 88 1.74 16.58 -2.59
N VAL A 89 1.08 15.43 -2.73
CA VAL A 89 -0.22 15.27 -3.37
C VAL A 89 -1.24 15.01 -2.27
N ALA A 90 -1.85 16.07 -1.77
CA ALA A 90 -2.70 16.04 -0.57
C ALA A 90 -3.89 15.07 -0.64
N THR A 91 -4.37 14.74 -1.85
CA THR A 91 -5.45 13.77 -2.07
C THR A 91 -5.00 12.32 -2.02
N CYS A 92 -3.67 12.05 -2.01
CA CYS A 92 -3.10 10.71 -1.98
C CYS A 92 -2.68 10.35 -0.56
N THR A 93 -3.00 9.14 -0.14
CA THR A 93 -2.84 8.66 1.25
C THR A 93 -1.82 7.55 1.42
N ASN A 94 -1.06 7.22 0.37
CA ASN A 94 0.10 6.34 0.48
C ASN A 94 1.36 7.17 0.70
N TYR A 95 1.83 7.22 1.94
CA TYR A 95 3.02 7.96 2.38
C TYR A 95 4.30 7.11 2.30
N ALA A 96 4.20 5.82 1.94
CA ALA A 96 5.34 4.93 1.79
C ALA A 96 6.28 5.41 0.68
N VAL A 97 7.59 5.27 0.92
CA VAL A 97 8.63 5.78 0.01
C VAL A 97 9.72 4.74 -0.17
N GLY A 98 10.13 4.50 -1.40
CA GLY A 98 11.26 3.64 -1.73
C GLY A 98 12.54 4.04 -0.99
N GLY A 99 13.20 3.07 -0.33
CA GLY A 99 14.33 3.31 0.56
C GLY A 99 13.94 3.81 1.94
N GLY A 100 12.65 3.73 2.30
CA GLY A 100 12.14 4.09 3.62
C GLY A 100 12.80 3.28 4.74
N ARG A 101 13.11 3.94 5.86
CA ARG A 101 13.65 3.35 7.10
C ARG A 101 12.90 3.91 8.30
N VAL A 102 12.81 3.17 9.38
CA VAL A 102 12.04 3.59 10.56
C VAL A 102 12.51 4.96 11.06
N ASN A 103 13.80 5.11 11.29
CA ASN A 103 14.39 6.37 11.78
C ASN A 103 15.81 6.55 11.22
N PRO A 104 15.97 7.05 9.98
CA PRO A 104 17.29 7.28 9.39
C PRO A 104 17.97 8.48 10.06
N LEU A 105 19.08 8.23 10.77
CA LEU A 105 19.83 9.31 11.45
C LEU A 105 20.50 10.29 10.46
N ASP A 106 20.78 9.83 9.26
CA ASP A 106 21.37 10.60 8.16
C ASP A 106 20.35 11.45 7.38
N ALA A 107 19.05 11.18 7.57
CA ALA A 107 17.97 11.91 6.92
C ALA A 107 16.71 12.01 7.81
N PRO A 108 16.81 12.58 9.02
CA PRO A 108 15.75 12.51 10.03
C PRO A 108 14.48 13.31 9.67
N THR A 109 14.57 14.22 8.71
CA THR A 109 13.45 15.06 8.24
C THR A 109 12.92 14.65 6.86
N SER A 110 13.55 13.67 6.22
CA SER A 110 13.17 13.19 4.89
C SER A 110 11.92 12.30 4.96
N PRO A 111 11.05 12.32 3.94
CA PRO A 111 9.98 11.31 3.77
C PRO A 111 10.48 9.86 3.70
N LYS A 112 11.77 9.61 3.53
CA LYS A 112 12.38 8.29 3.72
C LYS A 112 12.38 7.83 5.19
N SER A 113 12.03 8.70 6.15
CA SER A 113 11.77 8.31 7.53
C SER A 113 10.30 7.94 7.73
N VAL A 114 10.01 6.73 8.18
CA VAL A 114 8.65 6.29 8.53
C VAL A 114 8.05 7.19 9.62
N LEU A 115 8.86 7.68 10.54
CA LEU A 115 8.40 8.66 11.55
C LEU A 115 7.92 9.96 10.91
N VAL A 116 8.62 10.46 9.89
CA VAL A 116 8.22 11.66 9.13
C VAL A 116 6.93 11.40 8.35
N GLN A 117 6.81 10.22 7.72
CA GLN A 117 5.58 9.81 7.02
C GLN A 117 4.38 9.82 7.98
N ILE A 118 4.53 9.24 9.19
CA ILE A 118 3.49 9.25 10.23
C ILE A 118 3.15 10.69 10.66
N GLN A 119 4.16 11.55 10.86
CA GLN A 119 3.94 12.95 11.23
C GLN A 119 3.15 13.71 10.15
N ILE A 120 3.47 13.50 8.88
CA ILE A 120 2.76 14.13 7.76
C ILE A 120 1.33 13.59 7.66
N ALA A 121 1.15 12.27 7.75
CA ALA A 121 -0.18 11.65 7.78
C ALA A 121 -1.03 12.16 8.96
N SER A 122 -0.40 12.38 10.14
CA SER A 122 -1.07 12.92 11.32
C SER A 122 -1.56 14.35 11.14
N LYS A 123 -0.83 15.17 10.38
CA LYS A 123 -1.29 16.54 10.04
C LYS A 123 -2.53 16.54 9.15
N ALA A 124 -2.65 15.54 8.27
CA ALA A 124 -3.85 15.33 7.47
C ALA A 124 -5.02 14.76 8.30
N GLY A 125 -4.73 14.28 9.53
CA GLY A 125 -5.68 13.71 10.48
C GLY A 125 -5.89 12.21 10.30
N PHE A 126 -6.34 11.55 11.36
CA PHE A 126 -6.83 10.18 11.36
C PHE A 126 -8.28 10.14 11.83
N SER A 127 -9.08 9.27 11.26
CA SER A 127 -10.47 9.01 11.66
C SER A 127 -10.63 7.57 12.18
N ALA A 128 -11.75 7.31 12.86
CA ALA A 128 -12.07 5.98 13.35
C ALA A 128 -12.30 4.95 12.24
N ASP A 129 -12.65 5.42 11.04
CA ASP A 129 -12.91 4.61 9.85
C ASP A 129 -11.68 4.53 8.92
N ASP A 130 -10.50 4.96 9.36
CA ASP A 130 -9.25 4.80 8.60
C ASP A 130 -8.63 3.43 8.84
N LEU A 131 -8.22 2.77 7.78
CA LEU A 131 -7.29 1.64 7.83
C LEU A 131 -5.88 2.19 7.73
N VAL A 132 -5.12 2.08 8.81
CA VAL A 132 -3.71 2.50 8.87
C VAL A 132 -2.80 1.28 8.77
N VAL A 133 -1.84 1.35 7.87
CA VAL A 133 -0.89 0.28 7.59
C VAL A 133 0.53 0.84 7.65
N ILE A 134 1.42 0.14 8.38
CA ILE A 134 2.83 0.51 8.57
C ILE A 134 3.73 -0.69 8.27
#